data_6ea7cb09fb79d234db10a0d9a24dd0a3
#
_entry.id   6ea7cb09fb79d234db10a0d9a24dd0a3
#
_cell.length_a   1.000
_cell.length_b   1.000
_cell.length_c   1.000
_cell.angle_alpha   90.00
_cell.angle_beta   90.00
_cell.angle_gamma   90.00
#
_symmetry.space_group_name_H-M   'P 1'
#
loop_
_entity.id
_entity.type
_entity.pdbx_description
1 polymer ?
#
loop_
_entity_poly.entity_id
_entity_poly.type
_entity_poly.pdbx_seq_one_letter_code
_entity_poly.pdbx_strand_id
1 'polypeptide(L)'
;MAAELASRATSHPTREQLLADFGDEYLSIQSLFQFCFVPGGRLSLLKELTPAEEWGQNNFVLLKYLAVHVRLAIEQGRYCWNNEQIVLSAGRLNSIKGMPLYLGLVPNSTPDENPWVLNWVGERPSTAELPEPADLGQWPELDVRSEVVIACDLGTDERRGQLGALTGMHPVTQSAALAGSVHWALHRGLAVRQIHGGGRGYFVPVFLESREDLTAAPELVAPLQVQSNRLVVRTLLNPDVAYSPARAVVERWEQIAPWLLDAWDQATEVPPGASSGAGTAGVEEDEEDEEESGD
;
A
#
# COMPACT_ATOMS: atom_id res chain seq x y z
N MET A 1 32.46 -1.25 10.61
CA MET A 1 31.51 -0.48 9.76
C MET A 1 32.04 -0.22 8.35
N ALA A 2 33.10 0.56 8.09
CA ALA A 2 33.63 0.77 6.73
C ALA A 2 34.12 -0.53 6.03
N ALA A 3 34.74 -1.45 6.74
CA ALA A 3 35.15 -2.76 6.21
C ALA A 3 33.97 -3.69 5.92
N GLU A 4 32.88 -3.54 6.64
CA GLU A 4 31.64 -4.32 6.46
C GLU A 4 30.85 -3.84 5.24
N LEU A 5 30.86 -2.55 4.96
CA LEU A 5 30.27 -1.95 3.75
C LEU A 5 31.09 -2.27 2.50
N ALA A 6 32.44 -2.25 2.60
CA ALA A 6 33.29 -2.69 1.50
C ALA A 6 33.10 -4.20 1.20
N SER A 7 32.77 -5.02 2.22
CA SER A 7 32.45 -6.43 2.05
C SER A 7 31.07 -6.65 1.39
N ARG A 8 30.08 -5.78 1.61
CA ARG A 8 28.77 -5.84 0.92
C ARG A 8 28.87 -5.57 -0.58
N ALA A 9 29.79 -4.70 -1.00
CA ALA A 9 29.97 -4.34 -2.41
C ALA A 9 30.52 -5.50 -3.28
N THR A 10 31.16 -6.51 -2.68
CA THR A 10 31.86 -7.57 -3.41
C THR A 10 31.26 -8.96 -3.26
N SER A 11 30.31 -9.16 -2.31
CA SER A 11 29.70 -10.47 -2.05
C SER A 11 28.20 -10.46 -2.39
N HIS A 12 27.72 -11.58 -2.93
CA HIS A 12 26.30 -11.83 -3.11
C HIS A 12 25.56 -11.73 -1.77
N PRO A 13 24.61 -10.79 -1.59
CA PRO A 13 23.89 -10.66 -0.32
C PRO A 13 22.97 -11.88 -0.12
N THR A 14 22.91 -12.40 1.11
CA THR A 14 21.96 -13.46 1.42
C THR A 14 20.55 -12.88 1.55
N ARG A 15 19.55 -13.75 1.41
CA ARG A 15 18.15 -13.39 1.60
C ARG A 15 17.91 -12.82 3.01
N GLU A 16 18.50 -13.44 4.02
CA GLU A 16 18.38 -13.03 5.42
C GLU A 16 18.95 -11.63 5.66
N GLN A 17 20.08 -11.30 5.01
CA GLN A 17 20.66 -9.96 5.06
C GLN A 17 19.73 -8.93 4.43
N LEU A 18 19.18 -9.22 3.25
CA LEU A 18 18.24 -8.32 2.57
C LEU A 18 16.95 -8.12 3.37
N LEU A 19 16.46 -9.15 4.05
CA LEU A 19 15.29 -9.05 4.91
C LEU A 19 15.56 -8.22 6.16
N ALA A 20 16.75 -8.39 6.77
CA ALA A 20 17.18 -7.57 7.90
C ALA A 20 17.33 -6.09 7.51
N ASP A 21 17.86 -5.81 6.32
CA ASP A 21 17.97 -4.45 5.77
C ASP A 21 16.58 -3.81 5.54
N PHE A 22 15.55 -4.62 5.22
CA PHE A 22 14.19 -4.13 5.00
C PHE A 22 13.44 -3.76 6.30
N GLY A 23 13.91 -4.26 7.44
CA GLY A 23 13.30 -4.06 8.75
C GLY A 23 12.02 -4.88 9.00
N ASP A 24 11.45 -4.71 10.18
CA ASP A 24 10.34 -5.53 10.69
C ASP A 24 8.95 -4.99 10.30
N GLU A 25 8.84 -3.72 9.90
CA GLU A 25 7.57 -3.17 9.44
C GLU A 25 7.18 -3.76 8.08
N TYR A 26 6.14 -4.55 8.11
CA TYR A 26 5.74 -5.35 6.96
C TYR A 26 5.00 -4.49 5.92
N LEU A 27 5.54 -4.45 4.69
CA LEU A 27 4.93 -3.83 3.50
C LEU A 27 4.59 -2.33 3.64
N SER A 28 5.38 -1.57 4.40
CA SER A 28 5.23 -0.12 4.52
C SER A 28 6.16 0.63 3.55
N ILE A 29 5.81 1.86 3.21
CA ILE A 29 6.71 2.77 2.47
C ILE A 29 7.95 3.07 3.31
N GLN A 30 7.79 3.17 4.63
CA GLN A 30 8.88 3.39 5.56
C GLN A 30 9.90 2.26 5.49
N SER A 31 9.46 0.99 5.48
CA SER A 31 10.36 -0.15 5.29
C SER A 31 11.09 -0.11 3.95
N LEU A 32 10.40 0.30 2.88
CA LEU A 32 11.06 0.49 1.58
C LEU A 32 12.15 1.57 1.67
N PHE A 33 11.87 2.69 2.35
CA PHE A 33 12.85 3.75 2.53
C PHE A 33 13.98 3.36 3.50
N GLN A 34 13.74 2.53 4.50
CA GLN A 34 14.81 1.95 5.32
C GLN A 34 15.72 1.04 4.51
N PHE A 35 15.16 0.26 3.60
CA PHE A 35 15.88 -0.65 2.73
C PHE A 35 16.65 0.07 1.63
N CYS A 36 16.01 1.03 0.96
CA CYS A 36 16.52 1.56 -0.30
C CYS A 36 16.24 3.06 -0.44
N PHE A 37 17.27 3.83 -0.76
CA PHE A 37 17.08 5.18 -1.28
C PHE A 37 16.47 5.12 -2.68
N VAL A 38 15.36 5.82 -2.88
CA VAL A 38 14.64 5.85 -4.15
C VAL A 38 14.72 7.26 -4.75
N PRO A 39 15.66 7.53 -5.68
CA PRO A 39 15.79 8.84 -6.31
C PRO A 39 14.51 9.24 -7.07
N GLY A 40 14.05 10.47 -6.90
CA GLY A 40 12.85 10.99 -7.59
C GLY A 40 12.91 10.84 -9.11
N GLY A 41 14.09 11.01 -9.72
CA GLY A 41 14.27 10.80 -11.15
C GLY A 41 14.06 9.34 -11.60
N ARG A 42 14.30 8.35 -10.72
CA ARG A 42 14.02 6.93 -11.03
C ARG A 42 12.52 6.62 -10.94
N LEU A 43 11.82 7.24 -9.98
CA LEU A 43 10.35 7.13 -9.92
C LEU A 43 9.70 7.80 -11.14
N SER A 44 10.17 8.98 -11.53
CA SER A 44 9.67 9.66 -12.73
C SER A 44 9.87 8.80 -13.98
N LEU A 45 11.06 8.22 -14.14
CA LEU A 45 11.33 7.31 -15.27
C LEU A 45 10.43 6.06 -15.23
N LEU A 46 10.20 5.48 -14.05
CA LEU A 46 9.31 4.32 -13.92
C LEU A 46 7.88 4.69 -14.34
N LYS A 47 7.39 5.86 -13.95
CA LYS A 47 6.08 6.40 -14.38
C LYS A 47 5.99 6.61 -15.90
N GLU A 48 7.04 7.16 -16.49
CA GLU A 48 7.09 7.39 -17.95
C GLU A 48 7.10 6.08 -18.75
N LEU A 49 7.67 5.02 -18.19
CA LEU A 49 7.69 3.70 -18.81
C LEU A 49 6.34 2.96 -18.71
N THR A 50 5.56 3.21 -17.67
CA THR A 50 4.26 2.57 -17.45
C THR A 50 3.13 3.29 -18.21
N PRO A 51 1.99 2.63 -18.50
CA PRO A 51 0.78 3.31 -18.93
C PRO A 51 0.41 4.44 -17.95
N ALA A 52 -0.21 5.49 -18.47
CA ALA A 52 -0.60 6.63 -17.66
C ALA A 52 -1.54 6.20 -16.52
N GLU A 53 -1.18 6.53 -15.29
CA GLU A 53 -1.91 6.22 -14.08
C GLU A 53 -1.69 7.35 -13.05
N GLU A 54 -2.75 7.66 -12.27
CA GLU A 54 -2.63 8.60 -11.14
C GLU A 54 -2.06 7.88 -9.91
N TRP A 55 -0.82 8.22 -9.57
CA TRP A 55 -0.08 7.61 -8.47
C TRP A 55 -0.21 8.35 -7.12
N GLY A 56 -1.08 9.35 -7.06
CA GLY A 56 -1.31 10.18 -5.89
C GLY A 56 -0.17 11.14 -5.56
N GLN A 57 -0.38 11.93 -4.51
CA GLN A 57 0.63 12.90 -4.05
C GLN A 57 1.96 12.20 -3.73
N ASN A 58 3.07 12.81 -4.17
CA ASN A 58 4.44 12.27 -3.96
C ASN A 58 4.62 10.81 -4.43
N ASN A 59 3.81 10.34 -5.38
CA ASN A 59 3.83 8.96 -5.89
C ASN A 59 3.54 7.91 -4.80
N PHE A 60 2.72 8.24 -3.82
CA PHE A 60 2.42 7.39 -2.66
C PHE A 60 1.96 5.98 -3.07
N VAL A 61 1.06 5.86 -4.04
CA VAL A 61 0.55 4.56 -4.52
C VAL A 61 1.67 3.73 -5.15
N LEU A 62 2.52 4.34 -5.98
CA LEU A 62 3.65 3.66 -6.61
C LEU A 62 4.68 3.17 -5.56
N LEU A 63 5.01 4.02 -4.58
CA LEU A 63 5.92 3.65 -3.50
C LEU A 63 5.36 2.50 -2.66
N LYS A 64 4.07 2.53 -2.35
CA LYS A 64 3.39 1.45 -1.63
C LYS A 64 3.38 0.15 -2.45
N TYR A 65 3.11 0.26 -3.73
CA TYR A 65 3.19 -0.85 -4.68
C TYR A 65 4.59 -1.48 -4.68
N LEU A 66 5.64 -0.66 -4.82
CA LEU A 66 7.02 -1.13 -4.81
C LEU A 66 7.41 -1.78 -3.48
N ALA A 67 6.98 -1.20 -2.33
CA ALA A 67 7.23 -1.77 -1.01
C ALA A 67 6.72 -3.21 -0.91
N VAL A 68 5.50 -3.46 -1.40
CA VAL A 68 4.90 -4.81 -1.42
C VAL A 68 5.71 -5.77 -2.30
N HIS A 69 5.97 -5.38 -3.55
CA HIS A 69 6.57 -6.29 -4.52
C HIS A 69 8.05 -6.55 -4.28
N VAL A 70 8.82 -5.53 -3.87
CA VAL A 70 10.24 -5.69 -3.52
C VAL A 70 10.39 -6.60 -2.30
N ARG A 71 9.62 -6.37 -1.24
CA ARG A 71 9.65 -7.20 -0.05
C ARG A 71 9.31 -8.66 -0.35
N LEU A 72 8.21 -8.91 -1.06
CA LEU A 72 7.79 -10.27 -1.43
C LEU A 72 8.81 -10.95 -2.35
N ALA A 73 9.42 -10.22 -3.30
CA ALA A 73 10.45 -10.77 -4.15
C ALA A 73 11.68 -11.23 -3.35
N ILE A 74 12.13 -10.44 -2.38
CA ILE A 74 13.23 -10.80 -1.47
C ILE A 74 12.83 -12.02 -0.62
N GLU A 75 11.66 -12.04 -0.01
CA GLU A 75 11.17 -13.17 0.80
C GLU A 75 11.14 -14.49 0.04
N GLN A 76 10.83 -14.43 -1.25
CA GLN A 76 10.74 -15.60 -2.13
C GLN A 76 12.05 -15.94 -2.84
N GLY A 77 13.11 -15.15 -2.64
CA GLY A 77 14.39 -15.31 -3.33
C GLY A 77 14.30 -15.04 -4.83
N ARG A 78 13.32 -14.24 -5.28
CA ARG A 78 13.10 -13.88 -6.69
C ARG A 78 13.88 -12.63 -7.07
N TYR A 79 15.19 -12.71 -6.95
CA TYR A 79 16.12 -11.66 -7.36
C TYR A 79 17.38 -12.29 -7.97
N CYS A 80 18.07 -11.53 -8.81
CA CYS A 80 19.37 -11.91 -9.35
C CYS A 80 20.45 -10.97 -8.84
N TRP A 81 21.63 -11.50 -8.61
CA TRP A 81 22.83 -10.73 -8.34
C TRP A 81 23.72 -10.71 -9.57
N ASN A 82 24.00 -9.52 -10.09
CA ASN A 82 24.85 -9.35 -11.26
C ASN A 82 25.64 -8.04 -11.20
N ASN A 83 26.95 -8.10 -11.37
CA ASN A 83 27.83 -6.93 -11.37
C ASN A 83 27.59 -5.98 -10.19
N GLU A 84 27.60 -6.53 -8.98
CA GLU A 84 27.37 -5.75 -7.73
C GLU A 84 25.99 -5.09 -7.65
N GLN A 85 25.03 -5.60 -8.38
CA GLN A 85 23.67 -5.10 -8.44
C GLN A 85 22.65 -6.21 -8.15
N ILE A 86 21.67 -5.93 -7.30
CA ILE A 86 20.47 -6.73 -7.17
C ILE A 86 19.51 -6.32 -8.28
N VAL A 87 19.05 -7.28 -9.07
CA VAL A 87 17.98 -7.08 -10.05
C VAL A 87 16.71 -7.74 -9.55
N LEU A 88 15.62 -7.00 -9.53
CA LEU A 88 14.29 -7.42 -9.11
C LEU A 88 13.28 -7.11 -10.20
N SER A 89 12.21 -7.90 -10.32
CA SER A 89 11.02 -7.47 -11.06
C SER A 89 10.36 -6.29 -10.36
N ALA A 90 9.89 -5.30 -11.10
CA ALA A 90 9.02 -4.23 -10.58
C ALA A 90 7.59 -4.75 -10.31
N GLY A 91 7.46 -5.98 -9.85
CA GLY A 91 6.19 -6.63 -9.61
C GLY A 91 5.48 -6.99 -10.92
N ARG A 92 4.23 -6.54 -11.05
CA ARG A 92 3.38 -6.77 -12.22
C ARG A 92 3.29 -5.54 -13.13
N LEU A 93 4.16 -4.53 -12.91
CA LEU A 93 4.22 -3.38 -13.79
C LEU A 93 4.81 -3.77 -15.16
N ASN A 94 4.09 -3.38 -16.19
CA ASN A 94 4.53 -3.51 -17.56
C ASN A 94 4.73 -2.13 -18.17
N SER A 95 5.64 -2.06 -19.14
CA SER A 95 5.82 -0.84 -19.91
C SER A 95 4.62 -0.59 -20.84
N ILE A 96 4.55 0.62 -21.41
CA ILE A 96 3.58 0.97 -22.47
C ILE A 96 3.60 -0.04 -23.62
N LYS A 97 4.73 -0.73 -23.83
CA LYS A 97 4.89 -1.78 -24.85
C LYS A 97 4.45 -3.17 -24.37
N GLY A 98 3.97 -3.30 -23.14
CA GLY A 98 3.60 -4.58 -22.54
C GLY A 98 4.79 -5.43 -22.07
N MET A 99 6.01 -4.86 -21.97
CA MET A 99 7.20 -5.57 -21.48
C MET A 99 7.31 -5.46 -19.96
N PRO A 100 7.71 -6.53 -19.24
CA PRO A 100 7.96 -6.46 -17.80
C PRO A 100 9.02 -5.41 -17.46
N LEU A 101 8.81 -4.72 -16.33
CA LEU A 101 9.75 -3.75 -15.80
C LEU A 101 10.57 -4.33 -14.65
N TYR A 102 11.81 -3.87 -14.56
CA TYR A 102 12.78 -4.33 -13.57
C TYR A 102 13.40 -3.16 -12.82
N LEU A 103 13.89 -3.44 -11.62
CA LEU A 103 14.58 -2.52 -10.72
C LEU A 103 16.00 -3.03 -10.52
N GLY A 104 16.98 -2.14 -10.58
CA GLY A 104 18.36 -2.43 -10.25
C GLY A 104 18.80 -1.66 -9.01
N LEU A 105 19.20 -2.38 -7.96
CA LEU A 105 19.66 -1.81 -6.69
C LEU A 105 21.16 -2.04 -6.55
N VAL A 106 21.89 -0.98 -6.18
CA VAL A 106 23.32 -1.06 -5.87
C VAL A 106 23.54 -0.77 -4.39
N PRO A 107 24.61 -1.30 -3.77
CA PRO A 107 24.98 -0.92 -2.41
C PRO A 107 25.17 0.60 -2.31
N ASN A 108 24.66 1.19 -1.22
CA ASN A 108 24.87 2.59 -0.95
C ASN A 108 26.32 2.82 -0.46
N SER A 109 26.99 3.81 -1.02
CA SER A 109 28.37 4.18 -0.61
C SER A 109 28.39 5.04 0.67
N THR A 110 27.25 5.56 1.11
CA THR A 110 27.11 6.42 2.29
C THR A 110 26.77 5.57 3.51
N PRO A 111 27.65 5.44 4.52
CA PRO A 111 27.51 4.46 5.61
C PRO A 111 26.28 4.63 6.52
N ASP A 112 25.81 5.86 6.69
CA ASP A 112 24.78 6.22 7.67
C ASP A 112 23.38 6.35 7.05
N GLU A 113 23.26 5.99 5.75
CA GLU A 113 22.00 6.01 5.02
C GLU A 113 21.50 4.59 4.71
N ASN A 114 20.45 4.53 3.88
CA ASN A 114 19.86 3.28 3.44
C ASN A 114 20.89 2.32 2.83
N PRO A 115 20.85 1.04 3.11
CA PRO A 115 21.86 0.08 2.61
C PRO A 115 21.90 -0.04 1.08
N TRP A 116 20.81 0.29 0.40
CA TRP A 116 20.68 0.16 -1.05
C TRP A 116 20.23 1.46 -1.72
N VAL A 117 20.53 1.60 -3.01
CA VAL A 117 20.07 2.72 -3.86
C VAL A 117 19.42 2.16 -5.12
N LEU A 118 18.23 2.61 -5.46
CA LEU A 118 17.61 2.34 -6.75
C LEU A 118 18.36 3.07 -7.86
N ASN A 119 19.29 2.38 -8.49
CA ASN A 119 20.18 2.95 -9.50
C ASN A 119 19.61 2.88 -10.92
N TRP A 120 18.79 1.87 -11.20
CA TRP A 120 18.27 1.62 -12.55
C TRP A 120 16.83 1.13 -12.54
N VAL A 121 16.06 1.52 -13.56
CA VAL A 121 14.71 1.00 -13.88
C VAL A 121 14.59 0.80 -15.40
N GLY A 122 13.91 -0.23 -15.87
CA GLY A 122 13.74 -0.45 -17.30
C GLY A 122 13.23 -1.84 -17.68
N GLU A 123 13.11 -2.09 -19.00
CA GLU A 123 12.58 -3.33 -19.60
C GLU A 123 13.62 -4.45 -19.71
N ARG A 124 14.90 -4.13 -19.78
CA ARG A 124 15.97 -5.09 -20.09
C ARG A 124 17.17 -4.90 -19.17
N PRO A 125 17.18 -5.57 -18.02
CA PRO A 125 18.37 -5.57 -17.18
C PRO A 125 19.52 -6.32 -17.86
N SER A 126 20.76 -5.94 -17.55
CA SER A 126 21.97 -6.62 -18.04
C SER A 126 22.26 -7.90 -17.25
N THR A 127 21.31 -8.82 -17.20
CA THR A 127 21.45 -10.12 -16.53
C THR A 127 21.07 -11.25 -17.47
N ALA A 128 21.71 -12.41 -17.30
CA ALA A 128 21.42 -13.60 -18.10
C ALA A 128 20.06 -14.22 -17.73
N GLU A 129 19.68 -14.11 -16.46
CA GLU A 129 18.41 -14.60 -15.94
C GLU A 129 17.56 -13.42 -15.49
N LEU A 130 16.31 -13.40 -15.93
CA LEU A 130 15.35 -12.38 -15.53
C LEU A 130 14.59 -12.88 -14.29
N PRO A 131 14.60 -12.14 -13.17
CA PRO A 131 13.85 -12.53 -12.00
C PRO A 131 12.35 -12.46 -12.28
N GLU A 132 11.63 -13.51 -11.90
CA GLU A 132 10.17 -13.52 -11.97
C GLU A 132 9.57 -12.53 -10.98
N PRO A 133 8.38 -11.96 -11.28
CA PRO A 133 7.64 -11.19 -10.31
C PRO A 133 7.28 -12.03 -9.07
N ALA A 134 7.17 -11.38 -7.92
CA ALA A 134 6.77 -12.03 -6.69
C ALA A 134 5.38 -12.68 -6.83
N ASP A 135 5.25 -13.88 -6.27
CA ASP A 135 3.95 -14.52 -6.13
C ASP A 135 3.17 -13.83 -5.00
N LEU A 136 2.00 -13.33 -5.31
CA LEU A 136 1.15 -12.72 -4.30
C LEU A 136 0.51 -13.76 -3.35
N GLY A 137 0.68 -15.06 -3.62
CA GLY A 137 0.13 -16.16 -2.84
C GLY A 137 -1.38 -16.31 -3.00
N GLN A 138 -1.97 -17.13 -2.13
CA GLN A 138 -3.40 -17.41 -2.18
C GLN A 138 -4.16 -16.48 -1.22
N TRP A 139 -5.34 -16.01 -1.67
CA TRP A 139 -6.29 -15.32 -0.81
C TRP A 139 -7.11 -16.35 -0.03
N PRO A 140 -7.51 -16.02 1.21
CA PRO A 140 -8.46 -16.87 1.93
C PRO A 140 -9.75 -17.03 1.11
N GLU A 141 -10.36 -18.19 1.16
CA GLU A 141 -11.64 -18.43 0.49
C GLU A 141 -12.72 -17.53 1.09
N LEU A 142 -13.42 -16.80 0.24
CA LEU A 142 -14.46 -15.86 0.63
C LEU A 142 -15.84 -16.55 0.50
N ASP A 143 -16.34 -17.13 1.58
CA ASP A 143 -17.73 -17.61 1.62
C ASP A 143 -18.69 -16.45 1.95
N VAL A 144 -19.40 -15.99 0.92
CA VAL A 144 -20.36 -14.87 1.02
C VAL A 144 -21.58 -15.20 1.92
N ARG A 145 -21.75 -16.46 2.34
CA ARG A 145 -22.82 -16.89 3.25
C ARG A 145 -22.39 -16.82 4.71
N SER A 146 -21.10 -16.63 4.97
CA SER A 146 -20.60 -16.50 6.32
C SER A 146 -21.19 -15.28 7.04
N GLU A 147 -21.38 -15.40 8.34
CA GLU A 147 -21.82 -14.32 9.20
C GLU A 147 -20.84 -13.11 9.12
N VAL A 148 -21.37 -11.91 8.88
CA VAL A 148 -20.59 -10.66 8.94
C VAL A 148 -20.67 -10.09 10.35
N VAL A 149 -19.51 -9.97 10.99
CA VAL A 149 -19.38 -9.45 12.37
C VAL A 149 -18.67 -8.08 12.32
N ILE A 150 -19.35 -7.05 12.80
CA ILE A 150 -18.77 -5.72 12.99
C ILE A 150 -18.12 -5.68 14.37
N ALA A 151 -16.79 -5.74 14.41
CA ALA A 151 -15.98 -5.77 15.64
C ALA A 151 -15.21 -4.45 15.87
N CYS A 152 -15.49 -3.39 15.08
CA CYS A 152 -14.90 -2.08 15.27
C CYS A 152 -15.68 -1.27 16.30
N ASP A 153 -14.97 -0.39 17.04
CA ASP A 153 -15.60 0.59 17.91
C ASP A 153 -16.22 1.71 17.05
N LEU A 154 -17.54 1.81 17.08
CA LEU A 154 -18.32 2.82 16.36
C LEU A 154 -18.54 4.10 17.21
N GLY A 155 -18.08 4.08 18.47
CA GLY A 155 -18.33 5.16 19.43
C GLY A 155 -17.34 6.33 19.38
N THR A 156 -16.25 6.24 18.63
CA THR A 156 -15.26 7.32 18.53
C THR A 156 -15.80 8.49 17.71
N ASP A 157 -15.43 9.73 18.09
CA ASP A 157 -15.91 10.94 17.43
C ASP A 157 -15.48 11.00 15.95
N GLU A 158 -14.28 10.53 15.63
CA GLU A 158 -13.78 10.42 14.26
C GLU A 158 -14.69 9.54 13.39
N ARG A 159 -15.14 8.39 13.91
CA ARG A 159 -16.02 7.47 13.18
C ARG A 159 -17.45 7.93 13.09
N ARG A 160 -17.94 8.66 14.11
CA ARG A 160 -19.29 9.25 14.07
C ARG A 160 -19.46 10.17 12.87
N GLY A 161 -18.43 10.96 12.53
CA GLY A 161 -18.46 11.82 11.33
C GLY A 161 -18.55 11.04 10.01
N GLN A 162 -18.00 9.82 9.98
CA GLN A 162 -17.98 8.97 8.78
C GLN A 162 -19.26 8.16 8.59
N LEU A 163 -20.06 7.95 9.63
CA LEU A 163 -21.25 7.11 9.58
C LEU A 163 -22.47 7.77 8.89
N GLY A 164 -22.38 9.05 8.50
CA GLY A 164 -23.43 9.75 7.77
C GLY A 164 -24.82 9.56 8.35
N ALA A 165 -25.73 8.96 7.58
CA ALA A 165 -27.10 8.68 7.97
C ALA A 165 -27.25 7.78 9.22
N LEU A 166 -26.22 7.04 9.62
CA LEU A 166 -26.25 6.21 10.83
C LEU A 166 -25.83 6.97 12.09
N THR A 167 -25.35 8.19 11.97
CA THR A 167 -24.92 9.02 13.10
C THR A 167 -26.11 9.25 14.07
N GLY A 168 -25.87 9.01 15.36
CA GLY A 168 -26.91 9.15 16.39
C GLY A 168 -27.82 7.93 16.56
N MET A 169 -27.73 6.91 15.74
CA MET A 169 -28.44 5.65 15.97
C MET A 169 -27.77 4.84 17.10
N HIS A 170 -28.54 3.94 17.70
CA HIS A 170 -28.00 3.02 18.71
C HIS A 170 -26.90 2.11 18.09
N PRO A 171 -25.78 1.81 18.78
CA PRO A 171 -24.66 1.02 18.24
C PRO A 171 -25.07 -0.33 17.64
N VAL A 172 -26.05 -1.01 18.21
CA VAL A 172 -26.59 -2.27 17.66
C VAL A 172 -27.23 -2.05 16.29
N THR A 173 -27.95 -0.96 16.10
CA THR A 173 -28.57 -0.61 14.80
C THR A 173 -27.50 -0.25 13.78
N GLN A 174 -26.48 0.52 14.20
CA GLN A 174 -25.34 0.86 13.34
C GLN A 174 -24.62 -0.43 12.85
N SER A 175 -24.28 -1.34 13.78
CA SER A 175 -23.63 -2.60 13.46
C SER A 175 -24.47 -3.46 12.52
N ALA A 176 -25.79 -3.54 12.74
CA ALA A 176 -26.70 -4.30 11.89
C ALA A 176 -26.80 -3.71 10.47
N ALA A 177 -26.86 -2.38 10.35
CA ALA A 177 -26.90 -1.69 9.06
C ALA A 177 -25.59 -1.90 8.26
N LEU A 178 -24.43 -1.75 8.95
CA LEU A 178 -23.11 -2.00 8.35
C LEU A 178 -22.96 -3.45 7.90
N ALA A 179 -23.28 -4.43 8.77
CA ALA A 179 -23.23 -5.84 8.42
C ALA A 179 -24.14 -6.15 7.24
N GLY A 180 -25.35 -5.58 7.22
CA GLY A 180 -26.30 -5.70 6.11
C GLY A 180 -25.78 -5.12 4.81
N SER A 181 -25.09 -3.95 4.84
CA SER A 181 -24.47 -3.35 3.66
C SER A 181 -23.32 -4.20 3.13
N VAL A 182 -22.42 -4.65 4.01
CA VAL A 182 -21.29 -5.55 3.65
C VAL A 182 -21.83 -6.84 3.01
N HIS A 183 -22.79 -7.49 3.65
CA HIS A 183 -23.38 -8.72 3.13
C HIS A 183 -24.06 -8.51 1.78
N TRP A 184 -24.78 -7.41 1.61
CA TRP A 184 -25.38 -7.04 0.34
C TRP A 184 -24.36 -6.87 -0.78
N ALA A 185 -23.23 -6.16 -0.50
CA ALA A 185 -22.15 -5.95 -1.45
C ALA A 185 -21.42 -7.25 -1.81
N LEU A 186 -21.19 -8.14 -0.83
CA LEU A 186 -20.62 -9.47 -1.06
C LEU A 186 -21.45 -10.31 -2.03
N HIS A 187 -22.78 -10.34 -1.86
CA HIS A 187 -23.68 -11.07 -2.76
C HIS A 187 -23.72 -10.52 -4.18
N ARG A 188 -23.22 -9.30 -4.40
CA ARG A 188 -23.07 -8.69 -5.72
C ARG A 188 -21.66 -8.80 -6.31
N GLY A 189 -20.76 -9.49 -5.60
CA GLY A 189 -19.39 -9.67 -6.08
C GLY A 189 -18.57 -8.39 -6.08
N LEU A 190 -18.90 -7.41 -5.23
CA LEU A 190 -18.20 -6.11 -5.17
C LEU A 190 -16.92 -6.14 -4.34
N ALA A 191 -16.59 -7.27 -3.72
CA ALA A 191 -15.37 -7.44 -2.97
C ALA A 191 -14.12 -7.36 -3.88
N VAL A 192 -13.11 -6.61 -3.48
CA VAL A 192 -11.83 -6.53 -4.15
C VAL A 192 -10.72 -7.12 -3.29
N ARG A 193 -9.76 -7.79 -3.92
CA ARG A 193 -8.58 -8.31 -3.25
C ARG A 193 -7.65 -7.19 -2.83
N GLN A 194 -6.97 -7.38 -1.71
CA GLN A 194 -5.99 -6.41 -1.20
C GLN A 194 -4.83 -7.08 -0.47
N ILE A 195 -3.71 -6.38 -0.38
CA ILE A 195 -2.58 -6.68 0.51
C ILE A 195 -2.33 -5.47 1.40
N HIS A 196 -2.46 -5.66 2.71
CA HIS A 196 -2.18 -4.62 3.69
C HIS A 196 -1.56 -5.23 4.95
N GLY A 197 -0.50 -4.61 5.47
CA GLY A 197 0.16 -5.06 6.71
C GLY A 197 0.61 -6.53 6.67
N GLY A 198 0.98 -7.05 5.50
CA GLY A 198 1.39 -8.44 5.31
C GLY A 198 0.24 -9.44 5.18
N GLY A 199 -0.97 -9.03 5.47
CA GLY A 199 -2.16 -9.84 5.31
C GLY A 199 -2.78 -9.74 3.92
N ARG A 200 -3.33 -10.87 3.44
CA ARG A 200 -4.19 -10.94 2.26
C ARG A 200 -5.63 -10.97 2.71
N GLY A 201 -6.44 -10.12 2.12
CA GLY A 201 -7.86 -10.01 2.49
C GLY A 201 -8.67 -9.38 1.38
N TYR A 202 -9.80 -8.86 1.77
CA TYR A 202 -10.73 -8.22 0.84
C TYR A 202 -11.16 -6.86 1.38
N PHE A 203 -11.40 -5.94 0.46
CA PHE A 203 -12.17 -4.73 0.72
C PHE A 203 -13.58 -4.90 0.18
N VAL A 204 -14.56 -4.47 0.94
CA VAL A 204 -15.97 -4.49 0.54
C VAL A 204 -16.52 -3.09 0.68
N PRO A 205 -17.16 -2.54 -0.36
CA PRO A 205 -17.79 -1.23 -0.29
C PRO A 205 -18.99 -1.27 0.66
N VAL A 206 -19.18 -0.19 1.40
CA VAL A 206 -20.29 0.01 2.34
C VAL A 206 -21.11 1.19 1.87
N PHE A 207 -22.25 0.90 1.27
CA PHE A 207 -23.21 1.88 0.78
C PHE A 207 -24.29 2.11 1.84
N LEU A 208 -24.38 3.32 2.35
CA LEU A 208 -25.31 3.71 3.43
C LEU A 208 -26.48 4.55 2.91
N GLU A 209 -26.23 5.41 1.91
CA GLU A 209 -27.22 6.36 1.39
C GLU A 209 -27.92 5.84 0.14
N SER A 210 -27.17 5.42 -0.87
CA SER A 210 -27.73 4.91 -2.13
C SER A 210 -27.03 3.62 -2.57
N ARG A 211 -27.78 2.76 -3.24
CA ARG A 211 -27.31 1.50 -3.84
C ARG A 211 -27.71 1.39 -5.31
N GLU A 212 -28.04 2.51 -5.92
CA GLU A 212 -28.53 2.56 -7.30
C GLU A 212 -27.38 2.45 -8.30
N ASP A 213 -26.24 3.08 -7.99
CA ASP A 213 -25.04 3.03 -8.79
C ASP A 213 -23.92 2.27 -8.07
N LEU A 214 -23.61 1.07 -8.56
CA LEU A 214 -22.56 0.21 -8.01
C LEU A 214 -21.14 0.62 -8.48
N THR A 215 -21.05 1.59 -9.37
CA THR A 215 -19.79 2.13 -9.85
C THR A 215 -19.36 3.40 -9.11
N ALA A 216 -20.31 4.04 -8.41
CA ALA A 216 -20.05 5.22 -7.60
C ALA A 216 -19.25 4.88 -6.32
N ALA A 217 -18.49 5.85 -5.83
CA ALA A 217 -17.78 5.74 -4.58
C ALA A 217 -18.74 5.44 -3.41
N PRO A 218 -18.45 4.43 -2.57
CA PRO A 218 -19.23 4.17 -1.37
C PRO A 218 -18.86 5.19 -0.28
N GLU A 219 -19.69 5.32 0.76
CA GLU A 219 -19.38 6.16 1.90
C GLU A 219 -18.19 5.62 2.70
N LEU A 220 -18.08 4.29 2.80
CA LEU A 220 -17.00 3.63 3.55
C LEU A 220 -16.55 2.35 2.85
N VAL A 221 -15.39 1.85 3.27
CA VAL A 221 -14.87 0.54 2.88
C VAL A 221 -14.59 -0.31 4.11
N ALA A 222 -15.05 -1.55 4.09
CA ALA A 222 -14.83 -2.53 5.15
C ALA A 222 -13.70 -3.50 4.75
N PRO A 223 -12.51 -3.43 5.41
CA PRO A 223 -11.53 -4.51 5.32
C PRO A 223 -12.06 -5.78 5.99
N LEU A 224 -12.11 -6.89 5.24
CA LEU A 224 -12.56 -8.17 5.76
C LEU A 224 -11.40 -9.06 6.19
N GLN A 225 -11.47 -9.56 7.41
CA GLN A 225 -10.71 -10.71 7.88
C GLN A 225 -11.58 -11.96 7.77
N VAL A 226 -11.14 -12.90 6.93
CA VAL A 226 -11.82 -14.19 6.79
C VAL A 226 -11.38 -15.11 7.92
N GLN A 227 -12.33 -15.52 8.75
CA GLN A 227 -12.18 -16.54 9.78
C GLN A 227 -13.00 -17.76 9.40
N SER A 228 -12.79 -18.91 10.02
CA SER A 228 -13.34 -20.22 9.59
C SER A 228 -14.81 -20.22 9.14
N ASN A 229 -15.66 -19.41 9.78
CA ASN A 229 -17.10 -19.31 9.46
C ASN A 229 -17.66 -17.90 9.62
N ARG A 230 -16.78 -16.90 9.67
CA ARG A 230 -17.14 -15.50 9.90
C ARG A 230 -16.30 -14.57 9.05
N LEU A 231 -16.89 -13.46 8.68
CA LEU A 231 -16.24 -12.33 8.02
C LEU A 231 -16.19 -11.17 9.03
N VAL A 232 -15.01 -10.83 9.53
CA VAL A 232 -14.87 -9.87 10.62
C VAL A 232 -14.39 -8.52 10.07
N VAL A 233 -15.13 -7.46 10.36
CA VAL A 233 -14.78 -6.07 10.09
C VAL A 233 -14.26 -5.44 11.38
N ARG A 234 -12.94 -5.17 11.44
CA ARG A 234 -12.31 -4.56 12.62
C ARG A 234 -12.13 -3.05 12.51
N THR A 235 -12.24 -2.52 11.30
CA THR A 235 -12.15 -1.08 11.04
C THR A 235 -12.96 -0.74 9.81
N LEU A 236 -13.25 0.55 9.66
CA LEU A 236 -13.82 1.12 8.44
C LEU A 236 -12.82 2.13 7.90
N LEU A 237 -12.71 2.24 6.60
CA LEU A 237 -11.78 3.13 5.92
C LEU A 237 -12.54 4.10 5.03
N ASN A 238 -11.96 5.27 4.80
CA ASN A 238 -12.34 6.10 3.69
C ASN A 238 -12.03 5.37 2.38
N PRO A 239 -12.86 5.49 1.34
CA PRO A 239 -12.72 4.70 0.12
C PRO A 239 -11.38 4.89 -0.60
N ASP A 240 -10.85 6.12 -0.64
CA ASP A 240 -9.57 6.46 -1.26
C ASP A 240 -8.38 5.71 -0.65
N VAL A 241 -8.39 5.47 0.66
CA VAL A 241 -7.34 4.72 1.37
C VAL A 241 -7.24 3.27 0.89
N ALA A 242 -8.35 2.69 0.43
CA ALA A 242 -8.39 1.32 -0.06
C ALA A 242 -7.75 1.14 -1.45
N TYR A 243 -7.58 2.22 -2.23
CA TYR A 243 -7.01 2.15 -3.58
C TYR A 243 -5.61 1.54 -3.61
N SER A 244 -4.69 2.06 -2.83
CA SER A 244 -3.28 1.65 -2.85
C SER A 244 -3.07 0.16 -2.52
N PRO A 245 -3.67 -0.45 -1.47
CA PRO A 245 -3.55 -1.89 -1.22
C PRO A 245 -4.23 -2.78 -2.28
N ALA A 246 -5.31 -2.30 -2.91
CA ALA A 246 -5.97 -3.00 -4.01
C ALA A 246 -5.14 -2.90 -5.30
N ARG A 247 -4.53 -1.73 -5.58
CA ARG A 247 -3.65 -1.54 -6.73
C ARG A 247 -2.45 -2.47 -6.70
N ALA A 248 -1.93 -2.78 -5.53
CA ALA A 248 -0.77 -3.67 -5.38
C ALA A 248 -1.03 -5.12 -5.83
N VAL A 249 -2.28 -5.54 -6.02
CA VAL A 249 -2.62 -6.93 -6.39
C VAL A 249 -3.05 -7.11 -7.83
N VAL A 250 -3.22 -6.05 -8.59
CA VAL A 250 -3.60 -6.08 -10.02
C VAL A 250 -2.43 -5.73 -10.93
N GLU A 251 -2.48 -6.19 -12.17
CA GLU A 251 -1.46 -5.88 -13.17
C GLU A 251 -1.63 -4.46 -13.73
N ARG A 252 -2.89 -4.08 -13.97
CA ARG A 252 -3.25 -2.79 -14.54
C ARG A 252 -4.35 -2.15 -13.70
N TRP A 253 -4.29 -0.84 -13.57
CA TRP A 253 -5.23 -0.07 -12.77
C TRP A 253 -6.69 -0.23 -13.26
N GLU A 254 -6.92 -0.45 -14.56
CA GLU A 254 -8.25 -0.66 -15.12
C GLU A 254 -8.92 -1.97 -14.63
N GLN A 255 -8.17 -2.84 -13.97
CA GLN A 255 -8.70 -4.05 -13.32
C GLN A 255 -9.25 -3.79 -11.92
N ILE A 256 -9.05 -2.59 -11.39
CA ILE A 256 -9.62 -2.18 -10.10
C ILE A 256 -11.13 -1.98 -10.28
N ALA A 257 -11.88 -2.32 -9.23
CA ALA A 257 -13.33 -2.17 -9.27
C ALA A 257 -13.74 -0.71 -9.53
N PRO A 258 -14.77 -0.46 -10.39
CA PRO A 258 -15.17 0.90 -10.76
C PRO A 258 -15.48 1.80 -9.56
N TRP A 259 -16.14 1.30 -8.53
CA TRP A 259 -16.45 2.06 -7.32
C TRP A 259 -15.18 2.56 -6.59
N LEU A 260 -14.09 1.81 -6.68
CA LEU A 260 -12.82 2.18 -6.03
C LEU A 260 -12.02 3.15 -6.90
N LEU A 261 -12.16 3.05 -8.23
CA LEU A 261 -11.62 4.04 -9.16
C LEU A 261 -12.31 5.39 -8.97
N ASP A 262 -13.65 5.40 -8.93
CA ASP A 262 -14.42 6.63 -8.70
C ASP A 262 -14.06 7.31 -7.38
N ALA A 263 -13.88 6.51 -6.31
CA ALA A 263 -13.43 7.04 -5.03
C ALA A 263 -12.01 7.66 -5.09
N TRP A 264 -11.12 7.04 -5.85
CA TRP A 264 -9.77 7.54 -6.03
C TRP A 264 -9.73 8.82 -6.85
N ASP A 265 -10.49 8.87 -7.94
CA ASP A 265 -10.58 10.03 -8.83
C ASP A 265 -11.16 11.24 -8.07
N GLN A 266 -12.24 11.05 -7.30
CA GLN A 266 -12.80 12.11 -6.45
C GLN A 266 -11.79 12.65 -5.43
N ALA A 267 -10.98 11.80 -4.82
CA ALA A 267 -9.97 12.21 -3.83
C ALA A 267 -8.78 12.95 -4.47
N THR A 268 -8.43 12.63 -5.71
CA THR A 268 -7.30 13.24 -6.42
C THR A 268 -7.69 14.50 -7.21
N GLU A 269 -8.95 14.65 -7.59
CA GLU A 269 -9.47 15.85 -8.27
C GLU A 269 -9.69 17.04 -7.31
N VAL A 270 -9.77 16.80 -5.98
CA VAL A 270 -9.92 17.89 -5.00
C VAL A 270 -8.63 18.70 -4.92
N PRO A 271 -8.65 20.01 -5.25
CA PRO A 271 -7.44 20.83 -5.22
C PRO A 271 -6.84 20.88 -3.83
N PRO A 272 -5.49 20.88 -3.70
CA PRO A 272 -4.81 20.96 -2.42
C PRO A 272 -5.11 22.31 -1.74
N GLY A 273 -6.07 22.31 -0.85
CA GLY A 273 -6.55 23.51 -0.13
C GLY A 273 -7.92 23.34 0.52
N ALA A 274 -8.67 22.29 0.15
CA ALA A 274 -9.99 21.97 0.71
C ALA A 274 -9.95 20.78 1.67
N SER A 275 -8.78 20.39 2.21
CA SER A 275 -8.70 19.31 3.19
C SER A 275 -9.37 19.76 4.50
N SER A 276 -10.53 19.20 4.76
CA SER A 276 -11.16 19.17 6.09
C SER A 276 -10.12 18.67 7.09
N GLY A 277 -9.89 19.46 8.16
CA GLY A 277 -8.87 19.20 9.17
C GLY A 277 -8.99 17.84 9.83
N ALA A 278 -8.18 16.89 9.38
CA ALA A 278 -7.84 15.69 10.12
C ALA A 278 -6.42 15.88 10.67
N GLY A 279 -6.34 15.96 11.99
CA GLY A 279 -5.20 16.43 12.77
C GLY A 279 -3.88 15.73 12.48
N THR A 280 -2.92 16.51 12.03
CA THR A 280 -1.52 16.26 12.31
C THR A 280 -1.31 16.59 13.80
N ALA A 281 -1.02 15.57 14.60
CA ALA A 281 -0.49 15.78 15.95
C ALA A 281 0.81 16.60 15.81
N GLY A 282 0.74 17.86 16.21
CA GLY A 282 1.91 18.72 16.27
C GLY A 282 2.90 18.17 17.29
N VAL A 283 4.12 18.00 16.85
CA VAL A 283 5.27 17.94 17.72
C VAL A 283 5.52 19.42 18.11
N GLU A 284 5.16 19.78 19.34
CA GLU A 284 5.59 21.04 19.95
C GLU A 284 7.10 20.91 20.19
N GLU A 285 7.89 21.64 19.44
CA GLU A 285 9.29 21.91 19.76
C GLU A 285 9.28 22.96 20.88
N ASP A 286 9.62 22.53 22.09
CA ASP A 286 9.94 23.41 23.21
C ASP A 286 11.22 24.18 22.86
N GLU A 287 11.10 25.44 22.44
CA GLU A 287 12.20 26.39 22.43
C GLU A 287 12.52 26.77 23.88
N GLU A 288 13.58 26.20 24.43
CA GLU A 288 14.20 26.67 25.69
C GLU A 288 14.90 28.03 25.42
N ASP A 289 14.27 29.11 25.88
CA ASP A 289 14.88 30.42 26.00
C ASP A 289 16.04 30.37 27.01
N GLU A 290 17.28 30.38 26.55
CA GLU A 290 18.45 30.69 27.37
C GLU A 290 18.47 32.19 27.68
N GLU A 291 17.96 32.56 28.86
CA GLU A 291 18.24 33.91 29.46
C GLU A 291 19.71 34.02 29.85
N GLU A 292 20.40 34.81 29.10
CA GLU A 292 21.75 35.34 29.41
C GLU A 292 21.62 36.37 30.55
N SER A 293 21.95 35.99 31.79
CA SER A 293 22.15 36.95 32.89
C SER A 293 23.64 37.28 33.04
N GLY A 294 24.00 38.45 32.56
CA GLY A 294 25.28 39.06 32.92
C GLY A 294 25.25 39.69 34.33
N ASP A 295 26.30 39.42 35.08
CA ASP A 295 27.03 40.39 35.92
C ASP A 295 28.38 39.79 36.31
#